data_1b8c8b874d2531b78a0d378ad1922b9b
#
_entry.id   1b8c8b874d2531b78a0d378ad1922b9b
#
_cell.length_a   1.000
_cell.length_b   1.000
_cell.length_c   1.000
_cell.angle_alpha   90.00
_cell.angle_beta   90.00
_cell.angle_gamma   90.00
#
_symmetry.space_group_name_H-M   'P 1'
#
loop_
_entity.id
_entity.type
_entity.pdbx_description
1 polymer ?
#
loop_
_entity_poly.entity_id
_entity_poly.type
_entity_poly.pdbx_seq_one_letter_code
_entity_poly.pdbx_strand_id
1 'polypeptide(L)'
;MVGVEPELAADARDSLHRGERVAWAAADVQRTIADALRVERVGALPFAHIRELVTDIITVTEDEMLTAVRRLARQARLVAEPGGAAAVAACLFRSGELPAARTPVAILSGGNIAPELLARILMSDRPERLTAR
;
A
#
# COMPACT_ATOMS: atom_id res chain seq x y z
N MET A 1 12.45 8.52 -3.52
CA MET A 1 11.41 7.48 -3.68
C MET A 1 10.65 7.38 -2.37
N VAL A 2 9.30 7.19 -2.41
CA VAL A 2 8.47 6.95 -1.21
C VAL A 2 7.94 5.54 -1.27
N GLY A 3 8.07 4.80 -0.16
CA GLY A 3 7.44 3.50 0.03
C GLY A 3 5.99 3.65 0.52
N VAL A 4 5.19 2.61 0.32
CA VAL A 4 3.82 2.56 0.83
C VAL A 4 3.55 1.20 1.43
N GLU A 5 3.04 1.16 2.66
CA GLU A 5 2.66 -0.05 3.37
C GLU A 5 1.20 0.03 3.85
N PRO A 6 0.54 -1.12 4.10
CA PRO A 6 -0.70 -1.14 4.86
C PRO A 6 -0.46 -0.64 6.30
N GLU A 7 -1.39 0.14 6.87
CA GLU A 7 -1.27 0.57 8.27
C GLU A 7 -1.23 -0.60 9.28
N LEU A 8 -1.78 -1.75 8.89
CA LEU A 8 -1.81 -2.97 9.70
C LEU A 8 -0.58 -3.88 9.53
N ALA A 9 0.36 -3.51 8.65
CA ALA A 9 1.63 -4.21 8.44
C ALA A 9 2.69 -3.21 7.95
N ALA A 10 3.19 -2.36 8.84
CA ALA A 10 4.07 -1.23 8.54
C ALA A 10 5.46 -1.37 9.20
N ASP A 11 6.01 -2.58 9.17
CA ASP A 11 7.29 -2.90 9.80
C ASP A 11 8.48 -2.20 9.14
N ALA A 12 8.47 -2.02 7.82
CA ALA A 12 9.54 -1.32 7.12
C ALA A 12 9.50 0.19 7.38
N ARG A 13 8.30 0.80 7.50
CA ARG A 13 8.13 2.18 7.92
C ARG A 13 8.69 2.42 9.32
N ASP A 14 8.27 1.60 10.28
CA ASP A 14 8.75 1.71 11.65
C ASP A 14 10.27 1.49 11.73
N SER A 15 10.78 0.55 10.93
CA SER A 15 12.22 0.30 10.83
C SER A 15 12.97 1.50 10.27
N LEU A 16 12.47 2.12 9.20
CA LEU A 16 13.08 3.30 8.60
C LEU A 16 13.14 4.47 9.59
N HIS A 17 12.03 4.75 10.27
CA HIS A 17 11.91 5.86 11.21
C HIS A 17 12.77 5.65 12.47
N ARG A 18 12.97 4.41 12.92
CA ARG A 18 13.85 4.09 14.05
C ARG A 18 15.31 3.91 13.68
N GLY A 19 15.61 3.77 12.39
CA GLY A 19 16.97 3.50 11.92
C GLY A 19 17.46 2.07 12.17
N GLU A 20 16.58 1.18 12.66
CA GLU A 20 16.85 -0.24 12.94
C GLU A 20 15.67 -1.11 12.55
N ARG A 21 15.92 -2.39 12.28
CA ARG A 21 14.84 -3.30 11.88
C ARG A 21 13.92 -3.63 13.05
N VAL A 22 12.68 -3.20 12.96
CA VAL A 22 11.60 -3.48 13.92
C VAL A 22 10.85 -4.75 13.49
N ALA A 23 10.42 -5.53 14.47
CA ALA A 23 9.53 -6.66 14.23
C ALA A 23 8.12 -6.35 14.74
N TRP A 24 7.12 -6.73 13.96
CA TRP A 24 5.71 -6.75 14.35
C TRP A 24 5.29 -8.16 14.71
N ALA A 25 4.29 -8.33 15.56
CA ALA A 25 3.77 -9.65 15.87
C ALA A 25 3.05 -10.26 14.65
N ALA A 26 3.24 -11.57 14.44
CA ALA A 26 2.58 -12.29 13.34
C ALA A 26 1.06 -12.06 13.32
N ALA A 27 0.41 -12.04 14.49
CA ALA A 27 -1.03 -11.81 14.60
C ALA A 27 -1.45 -10.42 14.11
N ASP A 28 -0.60 -9.41 14.22
CA ASP A 28 -0.91 -8.04 13.78
C ASP A 28 -0.84 -7.94 12.25
N VAL A 29 0.25 -8.42 11.64
CA VAL A 29 0.42 -8.34 10.19
C VAL A 29 -0.58 -9.22 9.43
N GLN A 30 -1.13 -10.26 10.04
CA GLN A 30 -2.20 -11.07 9.44
C GLN A 30 -3.53 -10.32 9.27
N ARG A 31 -3.70 -9.17 9.89
CA ARG A 31 -4.93 -8.38 9.84
C ARG A 31 -5.12 -7.63 8.52
N THR A 32 -4.04 -7.34 7.80
CA THR A 32 -4.16 -6.68 6.49
C THR A 32 -4.69 -7.63 5.42
N ILE A 33 -5.49 -7.10 4.47
CA ILE A 33 -5.92 -7.82 3.27
C ILE A 33 -4.80 -7.95 2.22
N ALA A 34 -3.75 -7.15 2.34
CA ALA A 34 -2.59 -7.18 1.45
C ALA A 34 -1.67 -8.35 1.83
N ASP A 35 -2.06 -9.56 1.47
CA ASP A 35 -1.42 -10.81 1.88
C ASP A 35 0.06 -10.90 1.50
N ALA A 36 0.45 -10.36 0.34
CA ALA A 36 1.84 -10.28 -0.09
C ALA A 36 2.71 -9.35 0.79
N LEU A 37 2.09 -8.50 1.63
CA LEU A 37 2.76 -7.55 2.53
C LEU A 37 2.69 -7.97 4.01
N ARG A 38 2.23 -9.19 4.31
CA ARG A 38 2.19 -9.75 5.66
C ARG A 38 3.57 -10.20 6.14
N VAL A 39 4.48 -9.25 6.26
CA VAL A 39 5.87 -9.47 6.68
C VAL A 39 6.04 -9.00 8.11
N GLU A 40 6.59 -9.84 8.97
CA GLU A 40 6.81 -9.49 10.39
C GLU A 40 8.00 -8.54 10.56
N ARG A 41 8.99 -8.62 9.69
CA ARG A 41 10.19 -7.79 9.74
C ARG A 41 10.90 -7.78 8.40
N VAL A 42 11.17 -6.60 7.88
CA VAL A 42 11.96 -6.41 6.67
C VAL A 42 13.33 -7.10 6.75
N GLY A 43 13.76 -7.75 5.68
CA GLY A 43 15.05 -8.42 5.61
C GLY A 43 16.23 -7.45 5.77
N ALA A 44 17.39 -7.96 6.20
CA ALA A 44 18.57 -7.11 6.44
C ALA A 44 19.06 -6.40 5.18
N LEU A 45 19.14 -7.11 4.06
CA LEU A 45 19.59 -6.55 2.80
C LEU A 45 18.57 -5.55 2.20
N PRO A 46 17.26 -5.86 2.09
CA PRO A 46 16.27 -4.87 1.71
C PRO A 46 16.29 -3.62 2.61
N PHE A 47 16.43 -3.77 3.91
CA PHE A 47 16.48 -2.63 4.83
C PHE A 47 17.67 -1.71 4.58
N ALA A 48 18.85 -2.27 4.28
CA ALA A 48 20.02 -1.47 3.92
C ALA A 48 19.75 -0.60 2.68
N HIS A 49 19.05 -1.15 1.65
CA HIS A 49 18.67 -0.39 0.46
C HIS A 49 17.57 0.64 0.75
N ILE A 50 16.59 0.28 1.59
CA ILE A 50 15.53 1.22 2.01
C ILE A 50 16.16 2.45 2.67
N ARG A 51 17.07 2.27 3.62
CA ARG A 51 17.75 3.37 4.31
C ARG A 51 18.52 4.30 3.38
N GLU A 52 19.07 3.78 2.30
CA GLU A 52 19.87 4.55 1.35
C GLU A 52 19.01 5.27 0.30
N LEU A 53 17.95 4.60 -0.18
CA LEU A 53 17.26 5.00 -1.41
C LEU A 53 15.83 5.53 -1.18
N VAL A 54 15.21 5.21 -0.04
CA VAL A 54 13.83 5.58 0.27
C VAL A 54 13.82 6.80 1.18
N THR A 55 13.14 7.84 0.74
CA THR A 55 13.05 9.11 1.49
C THR A 55 12.11 8.98 2.68
N ASP A 56 11.00 8.28 2.50
CA ASP A 56 10.00 8.01 3.53
C ASP A 56 9.13 6.80 3.15
N ILE A 57 8.44 6.23 4.13
CA ILE A 57 7.41 5.22 3.94
C ILE A 57 6.14 5.72 4.62
N ILE A 58 5.06 5.85 3.85
CA ILE A 58 3.74 6.23 4.34
C ILE A 58 2.81 5.02 4.39
N THR A 59 1.69 5.14 5.10
CA THR A 59 0.72 4.04 5.21
C THR A 59 -0.60 4.38 4.56
N VAL A 60 -1.30 3.34 4.12
CA VAL A 60 -2.66 3.38 3.60
C VAL A 60 -3.56 2.41 4.36
N THR A 61 -4.82 2.75 4.48
CA THR A 61 -5.82 1.88 5.12
C THR A 61 -6.28 0.77 4.19
N GLU A 62 -6.90 -0.26 4.77
CA GLU A 62 -7.53 -1.36 4.02
C GLU A 62 -8.59 -0.83 3.03
N ASP A 63 -9.43 0.10 3.48
CA ASP A 63 -10.49 0.71 2.64
C ASP A 63 -9.91 1.54 1.47
N GLU A 64 -8.80 2.23 1.68
CA GLU A 64 -8.09 2.97 0.63
C GLU A 64 -7.54 2.01 -0.44
N MET A 65 -6.93 0.90 -0.04
CA MET A 65 -6.45 -0.13 -0.98
C MET A 65 -7.60 -0.76 -1.76
N LEU A 66 -8.70 -1.16 -1.11
CA LEU A 66 -9.87 -1.70 -1.80
C LEU A 66 -10.47 -0.71 -2.80
N THR A 67 -10.50 0.58 -2.43
CA THR A 67 -10.99 1.62 -3.34
C THR A 67 -10.05 1.82 -4.53
N ALA A 68 -8.73 1.76 -4.31
CA ALA A 68 -7.75 1.82 -5.41
C ALA A 68 -7.91 0.64 -6.37
N VAL A 69 -8.06 -0.60 -5.88
CA VAL A 69 -8.34 -1.78 -6.71
C VAL A 69 -9.60 -1.58 -7.55
N ARG A 70 -10.70 -1.11 -6.93
CA ARG A 70 -11.95 -0.84 -7.64
C ARG A 70 -11.78 0.20 -8.75
N ARG A 71 -11.09 1.31 -8.48
CA ARG A 71 -10.83 2.34 -9.48
C ARG A 71 -9.96 1.85 -10.63
N LEU A 72 -8.89 1.14 -10.33
CA LEU A 72 -8.03 0.52 -11.34
C LEU A 72 -8.85 -0.37 -12.27
N ALA A 73 -9.70 -1.23 -11.73
CA ALA A 73 -10.52 -2.12 -12.54
C ALA A 73 -11.59 -1.35 -13.34
N ARG A 74 -12.32 -0.43 -12.73
CA ARG A 74 -13.44 0.27 -13.38
C ARG A 74 -13.00 1.36 -14.36
N GLN A 75 -11.95 2.11 -14.05
CA GLN A 75 -11.54 3.28 -14.82
C GLN A 75 -10.35 3.01 -15.73
N ALA A 76 -9.35 2.28 -15.24
CA ALA A 76 -8.13 1.98 -16.00
C ALA A 76 -8.16 0.60 -16.70
N ARG A 77 -9.15 -0.26 -16.38
CA ARG A 77 -9.25 -1.64 -16.89
C ARG A 77 -8.05 -2.50 -16.50
N LEU A 78 -7.46 -2.22 -15.35
CA LEU A 78 -6.33 -2.96 -14.79
C LEU A 78 -6.78 -3.79 -13.59
N VAL A 79 -6.35 -5.04 -13.54
CA VAL A 79 -6.55 -5.93 -12.39
C VAL A 79 -5.35 -5.79 -11.47
N ALA A 80 -5.60 -5.45 -10.21
CA ALA A 80 -4.59 -5.36 -9.17
C ALA A 80 -5.05 -6.10 -7.92
N GLU A 81 -4.11 -6.66 -7.18
CA GLU A 81 -4.33 -7.11 -5.81
C GLU A 81 -4.19 -5.94 -4.81
N PRO A 82 -4.70 -6.07 -3.57
CA PRO A 82 -4.65 -4.96 -2.59
C PRO A 82 -3.22 -4.44 -2.35
N GLY A 83 -2.24 -5.32 -2.13
CA GLY A 83 -0.84 -4.93 -1.95
C GLY A 83 -0.25 -4.23 -3.19
N GLY A 84 -0.58 -4.75 -4.39
CA GLY A 84 -0.16 -4.14 -5.66
C GLY A 84 -0.76 -2.77 -5.92
N ALA A 85 -1.92 -2.45 -5.32
CA ALA A 85 -2.61 -1.18 -5.46
C ALA A 85 -2.21 -0.14 -4.39
N ALA A 86 -1.37 -0.48 -3.41
CA ALA A 86 -1.03 0.40 -2.29
C ALA A 86 -0.45 1.75 -2.73
N ALA A 87 0.46 1.77 -3.70
CA ALA A 87 1.03 3.01 -4.23
C ALA A 87 -0.03 3.90 -4.91
N VAL A 88 -1.00 3.29 -5.60
CA VAL A 88 -2.12 4.02 -6.20
C VAL A 88 -3.05 4.57 -5.11
N ALA A 89 -3.31 3.80 -4.04
CA ALA A 89 -4.07 4.27 -2.89
C ALA A 89 -3.42 5.50 -2.25
N ALA A 90 -2.10 5.50 -2.07
CA ALA A 90 -1.37 6.65 -1.55
C ALA A 90 -1.54 7.89 -2.46
N CYS A 91 -1.43 7.74 -3.77
CA CYS A 91 -1.66 8.85 -4.71
C CYS A 91 -3.09 9.40 -4.65
N LEU A 92 -4.08 8.54 -4.41
CA LEU A 92 -5.49 8.93 -4.38
C LEU A 92 -5.91 9.59 -3.05
N PHE A 93 -5.35 9.13 -1.93
CA PHE A 93 -5.86 9.47 -0.60
C PHE A 93 -4.84 10.14 0.32
N ARG A 94 -3.54 10.00 0.03
CA ARG A 94 -2.44 10.51 0.85
C ARG A 94 -1.56 11.51 0.11
N SER A 95 -2.12 12.20 -0.90
CA SER A 95 -1.36 13.13 -1.73
C SER A 95 -0.67 14.25 -0.93
N GLY A 96 -1.22 14.65 0.22
CA GLY A 96 -0.62 15.63 1.12
C GLY A 96 0.62 15.12 1.89
N GLU A 97 0.81 13.81 1.97
CA GLU A 97 1.97 13.16 2.59
C GLU A 97 3.06 12.82 1.55
N LEU A 98 2.76 12.95 0.26
CA LEU A 98 3.70 12.71 -0.82
C LEU A 98 4.47 14.00 -1.17
N PRO A 99 5.76 13.89 -1.52
CA PRO A 99 6.52 15.04 -1.98
C PRO A 99 5.92 15.61 -3.28
N ALA A 100 5.95 16.94 -3.41
CA ALA A 100 5.50 17.59 -4.63
C ALA A 100 6.31 17.10 -5.84
N ALA A 101 5.63 16.66 -6.88
CA ALA A 101 6.25 16.16 -8.11
C ALA A 101 5.44 16.62 -9.33
N ARG A 102 6.17 17.01 -10.40
CA ARG A 102 5.53 17.36 -11.68
C ARG A 102 4.86 16.15 -12.34
N THR A 103 5.44 14.97 -12.16
CA THR A 103 4.97 13.72 -12.75
C THR A 103 5.14 12.61 -11.71
N PRO A 104 4.14 12.37 -10.84
CA PRO A 104 4.18 11.25 -9.93
C PRO A 104 4.01 9.94 -10.72
N VAL A 105 4.75 8.92 -10.31
CA VAL A 105 4.65 7.56 -10.86
C VAL A 105 4.32 6.60 -9.72
N ALA A 106 3.16 5.94 -9.80
CA ALA A 106 2.78 4.87 -8.90
C ALA A 106 3.08 3.52 -9.54
N ILE A 107 3.83 2.67 -8.85
CA ILE A 107 4.13 1.32 -9.33
C ILE A 107 2.97 0.40 -8.95
N LEU A 108 2.35 -0.23 -9.93
CA LEU A 108 1.37 -1.29 -9.77
C LEU A 108 2.11 -2.64 -9.77
N SER A 109 2.39 -3.18 -8.58
CA SER A 109 3.37 -4.25 -8.43
C SER A 109 2.79 -5.67 -8.48
N GLY A 110 1.47 -5.84 -8.43
CA GLY A 110 0.85 -7.17 -8.44
C GLY A 110 -0.63 -7.17 -8.80
N GLY A 111 -1.10 -8.31 -9.33
CA GLY A 111 -2.48 -8.51 -9.75
C GLY A 111 -3.01 -9.94 -9.50
N ASN A 112 -2.34 -10.71 -8.64
CA ASN A 112 -2.76 -12.08 -8.29
C ASN A 112 -3.87 -12.06 -7.23
N ILE A 113 -5.02 -11.48 -7.59
CA ILE A 113 -6.18 -11.36 -6.72
C ILE A 113 -7.15 -12.54 -6.93
N ALA A 114 -7.67 -13.11 -5.84
CA ALA A 114 -8.72 -14.12 -5.91
C ALA A 114 -9.97 -13.54 -6.62
N PRO A 115 -10.55 -14.25 -7.62
CA PRO A 115 -11.71 -13.76 -8.36
C PRO A 115 -12.90 -13.37 -7.47
N GLU A 116 -13.13 -14.11 -6.39
CA GLU A 116 -14.19 -13.86 -5.43
C GLU A 116 -13.97 -12.56 -4.65
N LEU A 117 -12.71 -12.24 -4.32
CA LEU A 117 -12.36 -10.98 -3.67
C LEU A 117 -12.57 -9.82 -4.63
N LEU A 118 -12.10 -9.95 -5.87
CA LEU A 118 -12.27 -8.92 -6.90
C LEU A 118 -13.77 -8.66 -7.15
N ALA A 119 -14.58 -9.70 -7.29
CA ALA A 119 -16.02 -9.56 -7.47
C ALA A 119 -16.68 -8.79 -6.30
N ARG A 120 -16.34 -9.13 -5.05
CA ARG A 120 -16.83 -8.39 -3.86
C ARG A 120 -16.43 -6.92 -3.88
N ILE A 121 -15.18 -6.62 -4.23
CA ILE A 121 -14.69 -5.25 -4.34
C ILE A 121 -15.49 -4.47 -5.39
N LEU A 122 -15.73 -5.07 -6.55
CA LEU A 122 -16.44 -4.43 -7.65
C LEU A 122 -17.94 -4.21 -7.36
N MET A 123 -18.57 -5.10 -6.60
CA MET A 123 -19.99 -5.02 -6.26
C MET A 123 -20.28 -4.16 -5.01
N SER A 124 -19.26 -3.75 -4.27
CA SER A 124 -19.49 -2.96 -3.07
C SER A 124 -19.88 -1.52 -3.42
N ASP A 125 -21.00 -1.03 -2.85
CA ASP A 125 -21.52 0.34 -3.01
C ASP A 125 -20.88 1.35 -2.02
N ARG A 126 -19.74 1.05 -1.44
CA ARG A 126 -19.09 1.99 -0.52
C ARG A 126 -18.80 3.32 -1.23
N PRO A 127 -19.27 4.45 -0.67
CA PRO A 127 -19.01 5.76 -1.27
C PRO A 127 -17.50 6.04 -1.29
N GLU A 128 -17.02 6.47 -2.44
CA GLU A 128 -15.62 6.85 -2.64
C GLU A 128 -15.35 8.21 -1.96
N ARG A 129 -14.89 8.19 -0.72
CA ARG A 129 -14.45 9.42 -0.06
C ARG A 129 -13.06 9.78 -0.61
N LEU A 130 -13.01 10.77 -1.48
CA LEU A 130 -11.76 11.46 -1.80
C LEU A 130 -11.51 12.52 -0.73
N THR A 131 -10.27 12.62 -0.25
CA THR A 131 -9.86 13.86 0.41
C THR A 131 -9.91 14.97 -0.64
N ALA A 132 -10.83 15.92 -0.50
CA ALA A 132 -10.85 17.11 -1.34
C ALA A 132 -9.50 17.83 -1.21
N ARG A 133 -8.94 18.23 -2.36
CA ARG A 133 -7.78 19.12 -2.42
C ARG A 133 -8.18 20.51 -1.96
#